data_66a1990ffd0aed747bf153e44e8643bc
#
_entry.id   66a1990ffd0aed747bf153e44e8643bc
#
_cell.length_a   1.000
_cell.length_b   1.000
_cell.length_c   1.000
_cell.angle_alpha   90.00
_cell.angle_beta   90.00
_cell.angle_gamma   90.00
#
_symmetry.space_group_name_H-M   'P 1'
#
loop_
_entity.id
_entity.type
_entity.pdbx_description
1 polymer ?
#
loop_
_entity_poly.entity_id
_entity_poly.type
_entity_poly.pdbx_seq_one_letter_code
_entity_poly.pdbx_strand_id
1 'polypeptide(L)'
;TRRADMICFTRCSRGPVNFDLPIPQIKTHLRLDSVIRMDDEEVLDVETLKNEPVAAFCGIAKPEGFKQILLDSQIQLKFFKAFADHHPYTLQDIEELEARAIKEGARFLLVSEKDAVKLKGMKFSLPVFKVVIELEILEGRKTLDKKLLGQCDAG
;
A
#
# COMPACT_ATOMS: atom_id res chain seq x y z
N THR A 1 -12.90 33.86 9.21
CA THR A 1 -11.52 33.48 8.84
C THR A 1 -11.56 32.09 8.22
N ARG A 2 -11.27 31.95 6.92
CA ARG A 2 -11.17 30.65 6.25
C ARG A 2 -9.97 29.90 6.86
N ARG A 3 -10.21 28.72 7.42
CA ARG A 3 -9.16 27.90 8.03
C ARG A 3 -8.48 26.94 7.05
N ALA A 4 -9.02 26.78 5.82
CA ALA A 4 -8.46 25.91 4.81
C ALA A 4 -8.53 26.58 3.43
N ASP A 5 -7.45 26.51 2.67
CA ASP A 5 -7.36 27.02 1.31
C ASP A 5 -7.61 25.91 0.27
N MET A 6 -7.65 24.67 0.68
CA MET A 6 -7.84 23.49 -0.15
C MET A 6 -8.24 22.30 0.71
N ILE A 7 -9.01 21.40 0.15
CA ILE A 7 -9.39 20.13 0.79
C ILE A 7 -8.82 18.98 -0.04
N CYS A 8 -8.15 18.06 0.64
CA CYS A 8 -7.65 16.84 0.03
C CYS A 8 -8.46 15.65 0.53
N PHE A 9 -9.21 15.01 -0.36
CA PHE A 9 -9.86 13.75 -0.10
C PHE A 9 -8.90 12.61 -0.41
N THR A 10 -8.54 11.84 0.59
CA THR A 10 -7.63 10.70 0.45
C THR A 10 -8.40 9.40 0.37
N ARG A 11 -7.83 8.40 -0.32
CA ARG A 11 -8.42 7.06 -0.49
C ARG A 11 -9.79 7.08 -1.17
N CYS A 12 -9.97 7.99 -2.11
CA CYS A 12 -11.18 8.00 -2.91
C CYS A 12 -11.24 6.76 -3.78
N SER A 13 -12.39 6.10 -3.86
CA SER A 13 -12.67 5.16 -4.94
C SER A 13 -12.69 5.92 -6.28
N ARG A 14 -12.39 5.24 -7.40
CA ARG A 14 -12.38 5.84 -8.75
C ARG A 14 -13.77 6.30 -9.23
N GLY A 15 -14.70 6.59 -8.32
CA GLY A 15 -16.03 7.09 -8.61
C GLY A 15 -16.19 8.59 -8.38
N PRO A 16 -17.24 9.22 -8.93
CA PRO A 16 -17.50 10.64 -8.74
C PRO A 16 -17.92 10.91 -7.29
N VAL A 17 -17.01 11.43 -6.50
CA VAL A 17 -17.30 12.01 -5.18
C VAL A 17 -17.18 13.52 -5.35
N ASN A 18 -18.28 14.20 -5.62
CA ASN A 18 -18.32 15.66 -5.65
C ASN A 18 -19.02 16.17 -4.40
N PHE A 19 -18.31 16.95 -3.63
CA PHE A 19 -18.89 17.76 -2.58
C PHE A 19 -19.07 19.19 -3.13
N ASP A 20 -20.26 19.74 -2.98
CA ASP A 20 -20.54 21.15 -3.32
C ASP A 20 -19.92 22.05 -2.24
N LEU A 21 -18.60 22.23 -2.35
CA LEU A 21 -17.82 23.04 -1.42
C LEU A 21 -17.16 24.20 -2.18
N PRO A 22 -17.22 25.43 -1.67
CA PRO A 22 -16.65 26.61 -2.32
C PRO A 22 -15.11 26.69 -2.19
N ILE A 23 -14.46 25.58 -1.90
CA ILE A 23 -13.02 25.46 -1.68
C ILE A 23 -12.46 24.47 -2.70
N PRO A 24 -11.31 24.74 -3.33
CA PRO A 24 -10.66 23.81 -4.24
C PRO A 24 -10.47 22.44 -3.61
N GLN A 25 -10.78 21.41 -4.39
CA GLN A 25 -10.73 20.02 -3.94
C GLN A 25 -9.70 19.24 -4.74
N ILE A 26 -8.99 18.35 -4.04
CA ILE A 26 -8.11 17.35 -4.62
C ILE A 26 -8.60 16.00 -4.20
N LYS A 27 -8.61 15.05 -5.13
CA LYS A 27 -8.93 13.65 -4.84
C LYS A 27 -7.70 12.81 -5.08
N THR A 28 -7.38 11.96 -4.12
CA THR A 28 -6.26 11.05 -4.20
C THR A 28 -6.70 9.62 -3.93
N HIS A 29 -5.98 8.69 -4.55
CA HIS A 29 -6.12 7.26 -4.37
C HIS A 29 -4.78 6.65 -4.00
N LEU A 30 -4.79 5.59 -3.19
CA LEU A 30 -3.59 4.79 -2.94
C LEU A 30 -3.65 3.58 -3.87
N ARG A 31 -2.61 3.39 -4.67
CA ARG A 31 -2.47 2.22 -5.53
C ARG A 31 -1.19 1.46 -5.21
N LEU A 32 -1.21 0.18 -5.48
CA LEU A 32 0.01 -0.61 -5.51
C LEU A 32 0.78 -0.21 -6.77
N ASP A 33 2.02 0.19 -6.60
CA ASP A 33 2.90 0.60 -7.68
C ASP A 33 3.78 -0.55 -8.15
N SER A 34 4.52 -1.12 -7.23
CA SER A 34 5.46 -2.20 -7.49
C SER A 34 5.65 -3.07 -6.25
N VAL A 35 6.32 -4.18 -6.40
CA VAL A 35 6.80 -5.00 -5.28
C VAL A 35 8.30 -5.21 -5.42
N ILE A 36 8.98 -5.22 -4.29
CA ILE A 36 10.43 -5.37 -4.23
C ILE A 36 10.76 -6.59 -3.40
N ARG A 37 11.50 -7.54 -3.98
CA ARG A 37 11.97 -8.72 -3.27
C ARG A 37 12.92 -8.31 -2.14
N MET A 38 12.76 -8.93 -0.98
CA MET A 38 13.54 -8.52 0.19
C MET A 38 14.97 -9.05 0.20
N ASP A 39 15.27 -10.10 -0.56
CA ASP A 39 16.62 -10.74 -0.54
C ASP A 39 17.62 -10.01 -1.44
N ASP A 40 17.22 -9.63 -2.64
CA ASP A 40 18.09 -9.08 -3.69
C ASP A 40 17.65 -7.70 -4.22
N GLU A 41 16.57 -7.17 -3.66
CA GLU A 41 15.95 -5.89 -4.05
C GLU A 41 15.47 -5.86 -5.51
N GLU A 42 15.20 -7.02 -6.11
CA GLU A 42 14.60 -7.10 -7.45
C GLU A 42 13.20 -6.47 -7.43
N VAL A 43 13.00 -5.52 -8.34
CA VAL A 43 11.71 -4.85 -8.51
C VAL A 43 10.87 -5.62 -9.52
N LEU A 44 9.68 -6.04 -9.11
CA LEU A 44 8.71 -6.68 -9.99
C LEU A 44 7.49 -5.78 -10.21
N ASP A 45 7.01 -5.78 -11.45
CA ASP A 45 5.75 -5.15 -11.80
C ASP A 45 4.58 -5.92 -11.16
N VAL A 46 3.55 -5.19 -10.77
CA VAL A 46 2.30 -5.74 -10.23
C VAL A 46 1.65 -6.74 -11.18
N GLU A 47 1.75 -6.51 -12.48
CA GLU A 47 1.20 -7.41 -13.50
C GLU A 47 1.76 -8.84 -13.39
N THR A 48 3.03 -8.97 -12.98
CA THR A 48 3.67 -10.28 -12.78
C THR A 48 3.02 -11.08 -11.65
N LEU A 49 2.44 -10.38 -10.67
CA LEU A 49 1.81 -11.02 -9.50
C LEU A 49 0.34 -11.34 -9.68
N LYS A 50 -0.35 -10.77 -10.68
CA LYS A 50 -1.80 -10.97 -10.84
C LYS A 50 -2.21 -12.42 -11.00
N ASN A 51 -1.36 -13.24 -11.63
CA ASN A 51 -1.63 -14.65 -11.86
C ASN A 51 -1.00 -15.57 -10.82
N GLU A 52 -0.30 -15.01 -9.85
CA GLU A 52 0.40 -15.79 -8.84
C GLU A 52 -0.40 -15.81 -7.52
N PRO A 53 -0.56 -16.98 -6.91
CA PRO A 53 -1.21 -17.07 -5.62
C PRO A 53 -0.29 -16.53 -4.52
N VAL A 54 -0.73 -15.50 -3.81
CA VAL A 54 0.05 -14.86 -2.76
C VAL A 54 -0.66 -14.91 -1.41
N ALA A 55 0.13 -14.88 -0.34
CA ALA A 55 -0.35 -14.55 0.98
C ALA A 55 0.21 -13.18 1.38
N ALA A 56 -0.51 -12.44 2.20
CA ALA A 56 -0.05 -11.13 2.65
C ALA A 56 -0.24 -10.95 4.15
N PHE A 57 0.62 -10.13 4.74
CA PHE A 57 0.53 -9.79 6.15
C PHE A 57 1.03 -8.37 6.42
N CYS A 58 0.58 -7.80 7.53
CA CYS A 58 1.08 -6.52 8.03
C CYS A 58 0.79 -6.34 9.51
N GLY A 59 1.60 -5.50 10.19
CA GLY A 59 1.40 -5.03 11.56
C GLY A 59 1.34 -3.51 11.58
N ILE A 60 0.30 -2.96 10.95
CA ILE A 60 0.05 -1.52 10.83
C ILE A 60 -1.33 -1.17 11.40
N ALA A 61 -1.53 0.09 11.78
CA ALA A 61 -2.76 0.57 12.43
C ALA A 61 -4.05 0.38 11.60
N LYS A 62 -3.95 0.33 10.25
CA LYS A 62 -5.11 0.17 9.36
C LYS A 62 -4.88 -0.96 8.35
N PRO A 63 -4.87 -2.22 8.78
CA PRO A 63 -4.58 -3.38 7.93
C PRO A 63 -5.58 -3.57 6.79
N GLU A 64 -6.85 -3.23 7.01
CA GLU A 64 -7.89 -3.34 5.98
C GLU A 64 -7.62 -2.44 4.77
N GLY A 65 -7.00 -1.27 4.98
CA GLY A 65 -6.60 -0.39 3.89
C GLY A 65 -5.50 -1.00 3.03
N PHE A 66 -4.54 -1.71 3.63
CA PHE A 66 -3.50 -2.43 2.92
C PHE A 66 -4.09 -3.62 2.13
N LYS A 67 -4.94 -4.41 2.78
CA LYS A 67 -5.65 -5.51 2.14
C LYS A 67 -6.46 -5.05 0.93
N GLN A 68 -7.18 -3.93 1.05
CA GLN A 68 -8.00 -3.39 -0.03
C GLN A 68 -7.15 -2.98 -1.25
N ILE A 69 -5.98 -2.37 -1.03
CA ILE A 69 -5.05 -2.01 -2.12
C ILE A 69 -4.62 -3.26 -2.90
N LEU A 70 -4.33 -4.37 -2.21
CA LEU A 70 -3.98 -5.63 -2.85
C LEU A 70 -5.14 -6.19 -3.68
N LEU A 71 -6.36 -6.17 -3.14
CA LEU A 71 -7.55 -6.63 -3.84
C LEU A 71 -7.89 -5.75 -5.06
N ASP A 72 -7.79 -4.44 -4.93
CA ASP A 72 -8.03 -3.50 -6.04
C ASP A 72 -7.01 -3.69 -7.17
N SER A 73 -5.82 -4.20 -6.85
CA SER A 73 -4.78 -4.56 -7.82
C SER A 73 -4.98 -5.92 -8.49
N GLN A 74 -6.12 -6.58 -8.23
CA GLN A 74 -6.48 -7.89 -8.80
C GLN A 74 -5.50 -9.02 -8.48
N ILE A 75 -4.80 -8.92 -7.35
CA ILE A 75 -3.89 -9.95 -6.87
C ILE A 75 -4.67 -11.15 -6.34
N GLN A 76 -4.22 -12.35 -6.68
CA GLN A 76 -4.81 -13.60 -6.18
C GLN A 76 -4.41 -13.85 -4.72
N LEU A 77 -5.06 -13.13 -3.80
CA LEU A 77 -4.78 -13.19 -2.36
C LEU A 77 -5.40 -14.47 -1.74
N LYS A 78 -4.56 -15.44 -1.36
CA LYS A 78 -4.98 -16.71 -0.72
C LYS A 78 -5.37 -16.51 0.73
N PHE A 79 -4.56 -15.78 1.49
CA PHE A 79 -4.95 -15.33 2.82
C PHE A 79 -4.26 -14.02 3.19
N PHE A 80 -4.83 -13.38 4.21
CA PHE A 80 -4.29 -12.16 4.79
C PHE A 80 -4.22 -12.28 6.31
N LYS A 81 -3.07 -11.95 6.91
CA LYS A 81 -2.89 -11.89 8.37
C LYS A 81 -2.60 -10.47 8.82
N ALA A 82 -3.49 -9.92 9.62
CA ALA A 82 -3.23 -8.67 10.35
C ALA A 82 -2.63 -9.01 11.70
N PHE A 83 -1.46 -8.47 11.99
CA PHE A 83 -0.87 -8.43 13.32
C PHE A 83 -1.24 -7.13 14.02
N ALA A 84 -0.98 -7.04 15.31
CA ALA A 84 -1.14 -5.79 16.05
C ALA A 84 -0.24 -4.69 15.46
N ASP A 85 -0.64 -3.43 15.60
CA ASP A 85 0.20 -2.31 15.15
C ASP A 85 1.56 -2.35 15.86
N HIS A 86 2.62 -2.10 15.10
CA HIS A 86 4.00 -2.21 15.56
C HIS A 86 4.44 -3.59 16.07
N HIS A 87 3.76 -4.67 15.65
CA HIS A 87 4.09 -6.03 16.08
C HIS A 87 5.59 -6.34 15.95
N PRO A 88 6.25 -6.85 17.01
CA PRO A 88 7.61 -7.35 16.94
C PRO A 88 7.58 -8.80 16.43
N TYR A 89 7.89 -9.01 15.17
CA TYR A 89 7.85 -10.35 14.57
C TYR A 89 8.85 -11.29 15.22
N THR A 90 8.40 -12.49 15.55
CA THR A 90 9.21 -13.59 16.08
C THR A 90 9.44 -14.67 15.03
N LEU A 91 10.41 -15.55 15.26
CA LEU A 91 10.60 -16.70 14.37
C LEU A 91 9.36 -17.59 14.34
N GLN A 92 8.68 -17.77 15.46
CA GLN A 92 7.43 -18.54 15.52
C GLN A 92 6.33 -17.90 14.66
N ASP A 93 6.19 -16.57 14.67
CA ASP A 93 5.21 -15.87 13.81
C ASP A 93 5.47 -16.16 12.34
N ILE A 94 6.77 -16.18 11.94
CA ILE A 94 7.16 -16.44 10.55
C ILE A 94 6.88 -17.89 10.17
N GLU A 95 7.25 -18.85 11.02
CA GLU A 95 7.01 -20.28 10.79
C GLU A 95 5.50 -20.58 10.64
N GLU A 96 4.67 -20.04 11.53
CA GLU A 96 3.21 -20.20 11.46
C GLU A 96 2.62 -19.55 10.20
N LEU A 97 3.13 -18.36 9.83
CA LEU A 97 2.70 -17.63 8.65
C LEU A 97 3.02 -18.43 7.37
N GLU A 98 4.27 -18.91 7.25
CA GLU A 98 4.72 -19.69 6.09
C GLU A 98 4.00 -21.04 5.98
N ALA A 99 3.86 -21.75 7.09
CA ALA A 99 3.12 -23.01 7.11
C ALA A 99 1.68 -22.82 6.60
N ARG A 100 1.03 -21.74 7.01
CA ARG A 100 -0.31 -21.41 6.51
C ARG A 100 -0.28 -20.98 5.05
N ALA A 101 0.66 -20.15 4.62
CA ALA A 101 0.79 -19.73 3.24
C ALA A 101 0.95 -20.92 2.29
N ILE A 102 1.83 -21.85 2.63
CA ILE A 102 2.07 -23.08 1.87
C ILE A 102 0.80 -23.93 1.82
N LYS A 103 0.11 -24.11 2.96
CA LYS A 103 -1.15 -24.88 3.04
C LYS A 103 -2.25 -24.30 2.16
N GLU A 104 -2.33 -22.96 2.08
CA GLU A 104 -3.32 -22.25 1.24
C GLU A 104 -2.86 -22.16 -0.23
N GLY A 105 -1.68 -22.70 -0.56
CA GLY A 105 -1.13 -22.73 -1.91
C GLY A 105 -0.54 -21.41 -2.38
N ALA A 106 -0.15 -20.53 -1.47
CA ALA A 106 0.56 -19.31 -1.82
C ALA A 106 2.02 -19.63 -2.21
N ARG A 107 2.52 -18.92 -3.22
CA ARG A 107 3.90 -19.03 -3.71
C ARG A 107 4.81 -17.91 -3.20
N PHE A 108 4.22 -16.79 -2.81
CA PHE A 108 4.90 -15.58 -2.37
C PHE A 108 4.24 -15.00 -1.13
N LEU A 109 5.04 -14.27 -0.34
CA LEU A 109 4.56 -13.47 0.77
C LEU A 109 4.67 -11.99 0.41
N LEU A 110 3.60 -11.24 0.65
CA LEU A 110 3.58 -9.78 0.51
C LEU A 110 3.51 -9.14 1.89
N VAL A 111 4.32 -8.14 2.12
CA VAL A 111 4.38 -7.40 3.39
C VAL A 111 4.37 -5.89 3.15
N SER A 112 3.85 -5.11 4.10
CA SER A 112 3.93 -3.66 4.02
C SER A 112 5.39 -3.20 4.07
N GLU A 113 5.72 -2.11 3.38
CA GLU A 113 7.07 -1.52 3.39
C GLU A 113 7.54 -1.20 4.81
N LYS A 114 6.62 -0.73 5.67
CA LYS A 114 6.87 -0.42 7.08
C LYS A 114 7.26 -1.66 7.90
N ASP A 115 6.64 -2.80 7.61
CA ASP A 115 6.93 -4.05 8.31
C ASP A 115 8.17 -4.75 7.74
N ALA A 116 8.46 -4.59 6.45
CA ALA A 116 9.64 -5.15 5.82
C ALA A 116 10.95 -4.75 6.54
N VAL A 117 11.00 -3.54 7.07
CA VAL A 117 12.17 -3.06 7.86
C VAL A 117 12.40 -3.91 9.11
N LYS A 118 11.33 -4.38 9.75
CA LYS A 118 11.40 -5.21 10.97
C LYS A 118 11.82 -6.65 10.69
N LEU A 119 11.65 -7.09 9.45
CA LEU A 119 11.92 -8.45 9.00
C LEU A 119 13.35 -8.65 8.47
N LYS A 120 14.14 -7.57 8.42
CA LYS A 120 15.54 -7.63 7.98
C LYS A 120 16.34 -8.67 8.78
N GLY A 121 17.01 -9.57 8.07
CA GLY A 121 17.82 -10.65 8.68
C GLY A 121 17.01 -11.88 9.09
N MET A 122 15.69 -11.87 9.02
CA MET A 122 14.89 -13.07 9.16
C MET A 122 14.98 -13.92 7.88
N LYS A 123 15.00 -15.25 8.06
CA LYS A 123 15.02 -16.19 6.94
C LYS A 123 13.61 -16.66 6.66
N PHE A 124 13.28 -16.74 5.38
CA PHE A 124 12.01 -17.21 4.88
C PHE A 124 12.23 -18.39 3.92
N SER A 125 11.30 -19.32 3.90
CA SER A 125 11.25 -20.42 2.95
C SER A 125 10.56 -20.01 1.64
N LEU A 126 9.62 -19.07 1.72
CA LEU A 126 8.96 -18.48 0.58
C LEU A 126 9.59 -17.12 0.23
N PRO A 127 9.63 -16.73 -1.05
CA PRO A 127 10.05 -15.39 -1.42
C PRO A 127 9.13 -14.34 -0.80
N VAL A 128 9.72 -13.31 -0.19
CA VAL A 128 9.00 -12.20 0.46
C VAL A 128 9.23 -10.92 -0.32
N PHE A 129 8.15 -10.21 -0.59
CA PHE A 129 8.17 -8.94 -1.30
C PHE A 129 7.56 -7.84 -0.44
N LYS A 130 8.25 -6.72 -0.33
CA LYS A 130 7.68 -5.49 0.22
C LYS A 130 6.83 -4.80 -0.85
N VAL A 131 5.67 -4.35 -0.44
CA VAL A 131 4.69 -3.68 -1.32
C VAL A 131 4.94 -2.19 -1.31
N VAL A 132 5.21 -1.62 -2.47
CA VAL A 132 5.34 -0.18 -2.67
C VAL A 132 3.98 0.41 -3.05
N ILE A 133 3.54 1.38 -2.26
CA ILE A 133 2.25 2.05 -2.44
C ILE A 133 2.50 3.49 -2.87
N GLU A 134 1.85 3.90 -3.94
CA GLU A 134 1.91 5.26 -4.46
C GLU A 134 0.60 6.01 -4.24
N LEU A 135 0.71 7.33 -4.02
CA LEU A 135 -0.42 8.24 -3.98
C LEU A 135 -0.69 8.79 -5.39
N GLU A 136 -1.78 8.37 -5.98
CA GLU A 136 -2.27 8.88 -7.27
C GLU A 136 -3.20 10.06 -7.04
N ILE A 137 -2.99 11.16 -7.78
CA ILE A 137 -3.91 12.30 -7.79
C ILE A 137 -4.93 12.07 -8.91
N LEU A 138 -6.16 11.73 -8.54
CA LEU A 138 -7.25 11.47 -9.49
C LEU A 138 -7.81 12.77 -10.09
N GLU A 139 -7.97 13.80 -9.24
CA GLU A 139 -8.53 15.09 -9.63
C GLU A 139 -7.83 16.24 -8.90
N GLY A 140 -7.82 17.42 -9.51
CA GLY A 140 -7.32 18.66 -8.90
C GLY A 140 -5.80 18.88 -9.02
N ARG A 141 -5.07 18.09 -9.83
CA ARG A 141 -3.61 18.22 -10.01
C ARG A 141 -3.18 19.64 -10.37
N LYS A 142 -3.80 20.25 -11.39
CA LYS A 142 -3.50 21.63 -11.83
C LYS A 142 -3.73 22.65 -10.72
N THR A 143 -4.72 22.44 -9.88
CA THR A 143 -5.04 23.32 -8.75
C THR A 143 -3.97 23.21 -7.67
N LEU A 144 -3.49 21.98 -7.39
CA LEU A 144 -2.39 21.71 -6.48
C LEU A 144 -1.12 22.40 -6.97
N ASP A 145 -0.72 22.15 -8.22
CA ASP A 145 0.49 22.70 -8.83
C ASP A 145 0.47 24.24 -8.80
N LYS A 146 -0.67 24.85 -9.16
CA LYS A 146 -0.84 26.31 -9.10
C LYS A 146 -0.69 26.86 -7.69
N LYS A 147 -1.19 26.17 -6.67
CA LYS A 147 -1.08 26.63 -5.29
C LYS A 147 0.32 26.41 -4.70
N LEU A 148 1.00 25.34 -5.08
CA LEU A 148 2.35 25.05 -4.61
C LEU A 148 3.41 25.89 -5.33
N LEU A 149 3.31 26.02 -6.66
CA LEU A 149 4.29 26.70 -7.50
C LEU A 149 4.00 28.20 -7.63
N GLY A 150 2.72 28.62 -7.65
CA GLY A 150 2.34 30.03 -7.72
C GLY A 150 2.66 30.85 -6.46
N GLN A 151 3.10 30.23 -5.38
CA GLN A 151 3.66 30.93 -4.22
C GLN A 151 5.16 31.22 -4.38
N CYS A 152 5.82 30.65 -5.39
CA CYS A 152 7.24 30.90 -5.65
C CYS A 152 7.50 32.15 -6.53
N ASP A 153 6.46 32.67 -7.22
CA ASP A 153 6.60 33.84 -8.13
C ASP A 153 6.26 35.17 -7.48
N ALA A 154 6.06 35.23 -6.17
CA ALA A 154 5.79 36.44 -5.40
C ALA A 154 6.94 36.74 -4.41
N GLY A 155 8.13 36.87 -4.93
CA GLY A 155 9.30 37.32 -4.20
C GLY A 155 10.17 38.25 -5.07
#